data_86dabb9b6cb23586dde341e7c02377b4
#
_entry.id   86dabb9b6cb23586dde341e7c02377b4
#
_cell.length_a   1.000
_cell.length_b   1.000
_cell.length_c   1.000
_cell.angle_alpha   90.00
_cell.angle_beta   90.00
_cell.angle_gamma   90.00
#
_symmetry.space_group_name_H-M   'P 1'
#
loop_
_entity.id
_entity.type
_entity.pdbx_description
1 polymer ?
#
loop_
_entity_poly.entity_id
_entity_poly.type
_entity_poly.pdbx_seq_one_letter_code
_entity_poly.pdbx_strand_id
1 'polypeptide(L)'
;MASKSFGNTLREIREDGDISLRSLAKESGVDAAYLSRVERELNPAPKAEVIQKIAETLCQIMLLNTANCEKLKRTLLESSEQLANHS
;
A
#
# COMPACT_ATOMS: atom_id res chain seq x y z
N MET A 1 13.71 8.23 15.13
CA MET A 1 13.45 7.13 14.18
C MET A 1 12.61 7.59 13.04
N ALA A 2 13.09 7.37 11.88
CA ALA A 2 12.32 7.74 10.69
C ALA A 2 11.13 6.81 10.54
N SER A 3 9.98 7.38 10.25
CA SER A 3 8.79 6.61 9.95
C SER A 3 8.96 5.97 8.58
N LYS A 4 8.37 4.81 8.39
CA LYS A 4 8.39 4.18 7.09
C LYS A 4 7.52 4.96 6.13
N SER A 5 8.01 5.14 4.93
CA SER A 5 7.21 5.80 3.90
C SER A 5 6.08 4.87 3.45
N PHE A 6 5.12 5.44 2.75
CA PHE A 6 4.04 4.63 2.18
C PHE A 6 4.60 3.53 1.28
N GLY A 7 5.57 3.88 0.44
CA GLY A 7 6.16 2.92 -0.48
C GLY A 7 6.80 1.74 0.23
N ASN A 8 7.58 2.01 1.27
CA ASN A 8 8.20 0.95 2.05
C ASN A 8 7.17 0.10 2.77
N THR A 9 6.15 0.74 3.34
CA THR A 9 5.09 0.03 4.04
C THR A 9 4.34 -0.91 3.09
N LEU A 10 3.98 -0.40 1.93
CA LEU A 10 3.29 -1.21 0.92
C LEU A 10 4.14 -2.39 0.49
N ARG A 11 5.41 -2.14 0.22
CA ARG A 11 6.32 -3.19 -0.22
C ARG A 11 6.46 -4.27 0.83
N GLU A 12 6.60 -3.89 2.09
CA GLU A 12 6.72 -4.87 3.17
C GLU A 12 5.48 -5.74 3.29
N ILE A 13 4.31 -5.13 3.22
CA ILE A 13 3.06 -5.87 3.30
C ILE A 13 2.97 -6.85 2.14
N ARG A 14 3.30 -6.37 0.95
CA ARG A 14 3.25 -7.19 -0.25
C ARG A 14 4.20 -8.38 -0.15
N GLU A 15 5.44 -8.11 0.27
CA GLU A 15 6.45 -9.16 0.37
C GLU A 15 6.12 -10.16 1.49
N ASP A 16 5.59 -9.68 2.59
CA ASP A 16 5.16 -10.57 3.68
C ASP A 16 4.06 -11.53 3.21
N GLY A 17 3.19 -11.05 2.32
CA GLY A 17 2.13 -11.89 1.78
C GLY A 17 2.55 -12.67 0.54
N ASP A 18 3.81 -12.56 0.15
CA ASP A 18 4.34 -13.23 -1.03
C ASP A 18 3.56 -12.85 -2.29
N ILE A 19 3.22 -11.57 -2.39
CA ILE A 19 2.44 -11.03 -3.51
C ILE A 19 3.37 -10.26 -4.43
N SER A 20 3.39 -10.64 -5.71
CA SER A 20 4.23 -9.91 -6.66
C SER A 20 3.60 -8.54 -6.98
N LEU A 21 4.46 -7.61 -7.35
CA LEU A 21 3.99 -6.28 -7.75
C LEU A 21 3.02 -6.39 -8.92
N ARG A 22 3.33 -7.25 -9.85
CA ARG A 22 2.50 -7.46 -11.04
C ARG A 22 1.12 -7.99 -10.67
N SER A 23 1.05 -8.93 -9.73
CA SER A 23 -0.21 -9.46 -9.27
C SER A 23 -1.05 -8.37 -8.60
N LEU A 24 -0.42 -7.57 -7.75
CA LEU A 24 -1.13 -6.49 -7.08
C LEU A 24 -1.66 -5.49 -8.10
N ALA A 25 -0.84 -5.13 -9.09
CA ALA A 25 -1.26 -4.20 -10.12
C ALA A 25 -2.46 -4.73 -10.89
N LYS A 26 -2.37 -6.00 -11.28
CA LYS A 26 -3.43 -6.62 -12.06
C LYS A 26 -4.75 -6.68 -11.28
N GLU A 27 -4.69 -7.13 -10.05
CA GLU A 27 -5.90 -7.31 -9.24
C GLU A 27 -6.50 -5.99 -8.80
N SER A 28 -5.68 -4.99 -8.54
CA SER A 28 -6.16 -3.68 -8.10
C SER A 28 -6.56 -2.78 -9.26
N GLY A 29 -6.10 -3.08 -10.47
CA GLY A 29 -6.33 -2.22 -11.61
C GLY A 29 -5.44 -0.99 -11.64
N VAL A 30 -4.42 -0.96 -10.78
CA VAL A 30 -3.47 0.15 -10.73
C VAL A 30 -2.26 -0.21 -11.58
N ASP A 31 -1.76 0.78 -12.34
CA ASP A 31 -0.65 0.55 -13.24
C ASP A 31 0.61 0.05 -12.51
N ALA A 32 1.22 -1.02 -13.03
CA ALA A 32 2.37 -1.64 -12.40
C ALA A 32 3.59 -0.70 -12.36
N ALA A 33 3.81 0.05 -13.43
CA ALA A 33 4.94 0.98 -13.46
C ALA A 33 4.77 2.06 -12.41
N TYR A 34 3.54 2.53 -12.25
CA TYR A 34 3.24 3.53 -11.23
C TYR A 34 3.48 2.97 -9.82
N LEU A 35 2.97 1.77 -9.55
CA LEU A 35 3.18 1.12 -8.25
C LEU A 35 4.67 0.93 -7.96
N SER A 36 5.43 0.54 -8.97
CA SER A 36 6.86 0.37 -8.81
C SER A 36 7.53 1.66 -8.38
N ARG A 37 7.16 2.78 -9.01
CA ARG A 37 7.71 4.08 -8.66
C ARG A 37 7.32 4.49 -7.26
N VAL A 38 6.09 4.22 -6.86
CA VAL A 38 5.63 4.54 -5.52
C VAL A 38 6.42 3.74 -4.48
N GLU A 39 6.62 2.45 -4.73
CA GLU A 39 7.37 1.62 -3.78
C GLU A 39 8.82 2.04 -3.67
N ARG A 40 9.39 2.55 -4.74
CA ARG A 40 10.77 3.04 -4.74
C ARG A 40 10.88 4.50 -4.32
N GLU A 41 9.77 5.08 -3.92
CA GLU A 41 9.69 6.46 -3.46
C GLU A 41 10.06 7.48 -4.52
N LEU A 42 9.89 7.12 -5.79
CA LEU A 42 10.09 8.04 -6.90
C LEU A 42 8.84 8.88 -7.15
N ASN A 43 7.70 8.39 -6.70
CA ASN A 43 6.44 9.11 -6.74
C ASN A 43 5.88 9.22 -5.34
N PRO A 44 5.10 10.28 -5.06
CA PRO A 44 4.47 10.40 -3.75
C PRO A 44 3.38 9.36 -3.55
N ALA A 45 2.92 9.23 -2.32
CA ALA A 45 1.83 8.31 -2.00
C ALA A 45 0.59 8.65 -2.81
N PRO A 46 -0.18 7.63 -3.22
CA PRO A 46 -1.40 7.89 -3.98
C PRO A 46 -2.47 8.57 -3.12
N LYS A 47 -3.53 8.99 -3.76
CA LYS A 47 -4.69 9.53 -3.05
C LYS A 47 -5.36 8.43 -2.24
N ALA A 48 -6.12 8.85 -1.22
CA ALA A 48 -6.77 7.92 -0.32
C ALA A 48 -7.62 6.89 -1.05
N GLU A 49 -8.30 7.29 -2.10
CA GLU A 49 -9.14 6.37 -2.89
C GLU A 49 -8.31 5.24 -3.48
N VAL A 50 -7.14 5.57 -4.00
CA VAL A 50 -6.26 4.56 -4.60
C VAL A 50 -5.67 3.67 -3.51
N ILE A 51 -5.30 4.27 -2.38
CA ILE A 51 -4.77 3.51 -1.26
C ILE A 51 -5.79 2.50 -0.75
N GLN A 52 -7.06 2.90 -0.65
CA GLN A 52 -8.11 1.99 -0.22
C GLN A 52 -8.29 0.84 -1.20
N LYS A 53 -8.22 1.14 -2.49
CA LYS A 53 -8.33 0.11 -3.51
C LYS A 53 -7.19 -0.90 -3.41
N ILE A 54 -5.98 -0.39 -3.23
CA ILE A 54 -4.81 -1.26 -3.05
C ILE A 54 -4.98 -2.11 -1.80
N ALA A 55 -5.41 -1.49 -0.70
CA ALA A 55 -5.58 -2.20 0.57
C ALA A 55 -6.64 -3.28 0.46
N GLU A 56 -7.77 -2.97 -0.18
CA GLU A 56 -8.83 -3.95 -0.35
C GLU A 56 -8.37 -5.14 -1.19
N THR A 57 -7.60 -4.85 -2.23
CA THR A 57 -7.04 -5.90 -3.07
C THR A 57 -6.11 -6.81 -2.27
N LEU A 58 -5.24 -6.21 -1.46
CA LEU A 58 -4.36 -6.99 -0.59
C LEU A 58 -5.15 -7.84 0.39
N CYS A 59 -6.20 -7.27 0.97
CA CYS A 59 -7.05 -8.01 1.90
C CYS A 59 -7.66 -9.24 1.23
N GLN A 60 -8.11 -9.09 -0.01
CA GLN A 60 -8.70 -10.19 -0.76
C GLN A 60 -7.68 -11.27 -1.08
N ILE A 61 -6.51 -10.85 -1.57
CA ILE A 61 -5.47 -11.81 -1.92
C ILE A 61 -4.99 -12.58 -0.69
N MET A 62 -4.83 -11.86 0.42
CA MET A 62 -4.31 -12.44 1.66
C MET A 62 -5.39 -13.11 2.50
N LEU A 63 -6.65 -13.02 2.07
CA LEU A 63 -7.79 -13.63 2.76
C LEU A 63 -7.89 -13.17 4.21
N LEU A 64 -7.72 -11.86 4.42
CA LEU A 64 -7.77 -11.30 5.76
C LEU A 64 -9.21 -11.16 6.24
N ASN A 65 -9.42 -11.37 7.56
CA ASN A 65 -10.71 -11.10 8.14
C ASN A 65 -10.92 -9.59 8.25
N THR A 66 -12.12 -9.18 8.66
CA THR A 66 -12.48 -7.77 8.71
C THR A 66 -11.55 -6.97 9.61
N ALA A 67 -11.24 -7.49 10.79
CA ALA A 67 -10.39 -6.78 11.75
C ALA A 67 -8.99 -6.56 11.18
N ASN A 68 -8.40 -7.59 10.59
CA ASN A 68 -7.05 -7.47 10.04
C ASN A 68 -7.04 -6.61 8.79
N CYS A 69 -8.11 -6.67 7.99
CA CYS A 69 -8.22 -5.82 6.81
C CYS A 69 -8.29 -4.35 7.20
N GLU A 70 -9.08 -4.02 8.22
CA GLU A 70 -9.18 -2.65 8.71
C GLU A 70 -7.83 -2.15 9.22
N LYS A 71 -7.11 -3.02 9.90
CA LYS A 71 -5.79 -2.67 10.42
C LYS A 71 -4.83 -2.36 9.27
N LEU A 72 -4.86 -3.17 8.23
CA LEU A 72 -4.01 -2.98 7.07
C LEU A 72 -4.33 -1.66 6.37
N LYS A 73 -5.61 -1.38 6.17
CA LYS A 73 -6.03 -0.12 5.56
C LYS A 73 -5.53 1.07 6.37
N ARG A 74 -5.69 1.00 7.68
CA ARG A 74 -5.25 2.08 8.56
C ARG A 74 -3.76 2.28 8.47
N THR A 75 -3.00 1.19 8.50
CA THR A 75 -1.54 1.25 8.41
C THR A 75 -1.10 1.96 7.13
N LEU A 76 -1.69 1.60 6.01
CA LEU A 76 -1.34 2.22 4.74
C LEU A 76 -1.72 3.69 4.70
N LEU A 77 -2.92 4.02 5.16
CA LEU A 77 -3.36 5.41 5.17
C LEU A 77 -2.50 6.27 6.08
N GLU A 78 -2.16 5.76 7.25
CA GLU A 78 -1.32 6.50 8.18
C GLU A 78 0.07 6.73 7.61
N SER A 79 0.63 5.76 6.93
CA SER A 79 1.95 5.93 6.36
C SER A 79 1.96 6.98 5.26
N SER A 80 0.84 7.14 4.54
CA SER A 80 0.76 8.19 3.53
C SER A 80 0.57 9.56 4.16
N GLU A 81 -0.10 9.63 5.29
CA GLU A 81 -0.38 10.90 5.96
C GLU A 81 0.81 11.43 6.74
N GLN A 82 1.72 10.56 7.15
CA GLN A 82 2.86 10.99 7.94
C GLN A 82 3.68 12.07 7.26
N LEU A 83 3.82 11.98 5.95
CA LEU A 83 4.56 13.00 5.21
C LEU A 83 3.82 14.34 5.24
N ALA A 84 2.50 14.30 5.14
CA ALA A 84 1.71 15.52 5.17
C ALA A 84 1.76 16.18 6.54
N ASN A 85 1.80 15.39 7.59
CA ASN A 85 1.81 15.90 8.95
C ASN A 85 3.18 16.42 9.39
N HIS A 86 4.17 16.20 8.57
CA HIS A 86 5.54 16.52 8.93
C HIS A 86 5.95 17.93 8.53
N SER A 87 5.12 18.61 7.84
CA SER A 87 5.43 19.96 7.39
C SER A 87 5.46 20.96 8.52
#